data_5cddd978e7c13589b4de2fdb17274082
#
_entry.id   5cddd978e7c13589b4de2fdb17274082
#
_cell.length_a   1.000
_cell.length_b   1.000
_cell.length_c   1.000
_cell.angle_alpha   90.00
_cell.angle_beta   90.00
_cell.angle_gamma   90.00
#
_symmetry.space_group_name_H-M   'P 1'
#
loop_
_entity.id
_entity.type
_entity.pdbx_description
1 polymer ?
#
loop_
_entity_poly.entity_id
_entity_poly.type
_entity_poly.pdbx_seq_one_letter_code
_entity_poly.pdbx_strand_id
1 'polypeptide(L)'
;KVYLYAETDKTPEKSGVLASGTVKYGKSSVEGKDAALTLAFSGQKEIGVRYGISFISTEQARKNLEREINSYDVSAIARIGRNEWNDALGKIQVSGGSENDKTVFYTSLYRCYERPVNLSEDGKYYSAFDGKIHEDGGRSFYTDDWIWDTYRATHPLRILIDKEHETDIINSYLLMAQQMGTNWMPTFPEVTGDSRRMNSNHAVATVIDAWRKGVRGFDLEKAYEAAR
;
A
#
# COMPACT_ATOMS: atom_id res chain seq x y z
N LYS A 1 -12.48 -4.54 5.55
CA LYS A 1 -12.12 -5.95 5.73
C LYS A 1 -10.74 -6.20 5.14
N VAL A 2 -9.99 -7.16 5.71
CA VAL A 2 -8.76 -7.70 5.13
C VAL A 2 -8.96 -9.19 4.96
N TYR A 3 -8.60 -9.70 3.80
CA TYR A 3 -8.65 -11.12 3.46
C TYR A 3 -7.24 -11.67 3.48
N LEU A 4 -7.08 -12.87 4.00
CA LEU A 4 -5.82 -13.58 4.09
C LEU A 4 -5.94 -14.92 3.38
N TYR A 5 -4.92 -15.25 2.58
CA TYR A 5 -4.68 -16.59 2.06
C TYR A 5 -3.26 -17.02 2.42
N ALA A 6 -3.09 -18.22 2.95
CA ALA A 6 -1.79 -18.72 3.39
C ALA A 6 -1.56 -20.16 2.96
N GLU A 7 -0.32 -20.49 2.68
CA GLU A 7 0.15 -21.84 2.34
C GLU A 7 1.37 -22.21 3.17
N THR A 8 1.58 -23.50 3.33
CA THR A 8 2.75 -24.06 4.01
C THR A 8 3.47 -25.07 3.12
N ASP A 9 4.79 -25.16 3.25
CA ASP A 9 5.65 -26.12 2.51
C ASP A 9 5.51 -27.56 3.01
N LYS A 10 4.87 -27.75 4.18
CA LYS A 10 4.56 -29.04 4.80
C LYS A 10 3.08 -29.18 4.99
N THR A 11 2.58 -30.41 4.85
CA THR A 11 1.18 -30.72 5.14
C THR A 11 0.95 -30.72 6.65
N PRO A 12 0.05 -29.92 7.18
CA PRO A 12 -0.31 -29.98 8.60
C PRO A 12 -1.08 -31.26 8.91
N GLU A 13 -0.87 -31.84 10.09
CA GLU A 13 -1.67 -32.96 10.58
C GLU A 13 -3.11 -32.58 10.85
N LYS A 14 -3.30 -31.37 11.37
CA LYS A 14 -4.62 -30.81 11.65
C LYS A 14 -4.64 -29.35 11.23
N SER A 15 -5.71 -28.96 10.60
CA SER A 15 -6.03 -27.57 10.32
C SER A 15 -7.36 -27.20 10.97
N GLY A 16 -7.47 -25.93 11.35
CA GLY A 16 -8.69 -25.44 11.97
C GLY A 16 -8.71 -23.92 12.01
N VAL A 17 -9.75 -23.41 12.63
CA VAL A 17 -9.96 -21.99 12.82
C VAL A 17 -10.18 -21.67 14.29
N LEU A 18 -9.67 -20.55 14.74
CA LEU A 18 -10.01 -19.96 16.02
C LEU A 18 -11.11 -18.92 15.79
N ALA A 19 -12.22 -19.10 16.47
CA ALA A 19 -13.32 -18.14 16.47
C ALA A 19 -13.90 -18.04 17.86
N SER A 20 -14.03 -16.82 18.39
CA SER A 20 -14.55 -16.56 19.75
C SER A 20 -13.88 -17.41 20.84
N GLY A 21 -12.53 -17.48 20.77
CA GLY A 21 -11.73 -18.21 21.76
C GLY A 21 -11.75 -19.74 21.65
N THR A 22 -12.43 -20.31 20.64
CA THR A 22 -12.53 -21.76 20.48
C THR A 22 -11.93 -22.22 19.14
N VAL A 23 -11.05 -23.24 19.20
CA VAL A 23 -10.48 -23.88 18.00
C VAL A 23 -11.48 -24.90 17.44
N LYS A 24 -11.78 -24.79 16.13
CA LYS A 24 -12.62 -25.73 15.37
C LYS A 24 -11.79 -26.36 14.27
N TYR A 25 -11.38 -27.60 14.44
CA TYR A 25 -10.64 -28.35 13.45
C TYR A 25 -11.50 -28.74 12.24
N GLY A 26 -10.86 -28.97 11.08
CA GLY A 26 -11.52 -29.34 9.83
C GLY A 26 -12.14 -28.18 9.06
N LYS A 27 -11.89 -26.93 9.50
CA LYS A 27 -12.27 -25.74 8.75
C LYS A 27 -11.03 -25.03 8.22
N SER A 28 -11.10 -24.53 6.99
CA SER A 28 -10.00 -23.84 6.29
C SER A 28 -10.21 -22.33 6.15
N SER A 29 -11.37 -21.82 6.56
CA SER A 29 -11.67 -20.38 6.49
C SER A 29 -12.50 -19.92 7.69
N VAL A 30 -12.32 -18.66 8.09
CA VAL A 30 -13.07 -18.01 9.15
C VAL A 30 -13.12 -16.51 8.89
N GLU A 31 -14.20 -15.87 9.30
CA GLU A 31 -14.38 -14.43 9.26
C GLU A 31 -14.74 -13.92 10.67
N GLY A 32 -14.17 -12.79 11.09
CA GLY A 32 -14.46 -12.15 12.36
C GLY A 32 -13.30 -11.29 12.86
N LYS A 33 -13.55 -10.48 13.91
CA LYS A 33 -12.52 -9.60 14.50
C LYS A 33 -11.37 -10.38 15.15
N ASP A 34 -11.69 -11.51 15.76
CA ASP A 34 -10.73 -12.38 16.47
C ASP A 34 -10.55 -13.71 15.72
N ALA A 35 -10.64 -13.65 14.38
CA ALA A 35 -10.47 -14.81 13.53
C ALA A 35 -8.99 -15.16 13.34
N ALA A 36 -8.65 -16.45 13.51
CA ALA A 36 -7.33 -16.96 13.20
C ALA A 36 -7.39 -18.34 12.56
N LEU A 37 -6.41 -18.64 11.71
CA LEU A 37 -6.17 -20.01 11.24
C LEU A 37 -5.21 -20.70 12.18
N THR A 38 -5.44 -21.99 12.42
CA THR A 38 -4.56 -22.83 13.25
C THR A 38 -4.11 -24.04 12.44
N LEU A 39 -2.81 -24.28 12.45
CA LEU A 39 -2.18 -25.42 11.79
C LEU A 39 -1.34 -26.15 12.83
N ALA A 40 -1.47 -27.47 12.91
CA ALA A 40 -0.66 -28.30 13.79
C ALA A 40 0.24 -29.21 12.96
N PHE A 41 1.52 -29.24 13.33
CA PHE A 41 2.56 -30.05 12.71
C PHE A 41 3.25 -30.85 13.80
N SER A 42 3.63 -32.09 13.51
CA SER A 42 4.48 -32.90 14.40
C SER A 42 5.76 -33.30 13.71
N GLY A 43 6.81 -33.44 14.50
CA GLY A 43 8.13 -33.90 14.03
C GLY A 43 8.88 -32.93 13.10
N GLN A 44 8.35 -31.76 12.81
CA GLN A 44 8.97 -30.74 11.96
C GLN A 44 9.77 -29.76 12.81
N LYS A 45 11.04 -29.51 12.42
CA LYS A 45 11.88 -28.47 13.06
C LYS A 45 11.67 -27.09 12.44
N GLU A 46 11.36 -27.06 11.15
CA GLU A 46 11.16 -25.83 10.38
C GLU A 46 9.96 -26.00 9.46
N ILE A 47 9.17 -24.98 9.33
CA ILE A 47 8.00 -24.92 8.45
C ILE A 47 8.05 -23.60 7.69
N GLY A 48 8.05 -23.68 6.36
CA GLY A 48 7.90 -22.54 5.50
C GLY A 48 6.43 -22.12 5.45
N VAL A 49 6.17 -20.83 5.66
CA VAL A 49 4.85 -20.24 5.52
C VAL A 49 4.95 -19.06 4.55
N ARG A 50 4.06 -19.01 3.58
CA ARG A 50 3.87 -17.84 2.73
C ARG A 50 2.40 -17.42 2.76
N TYR A 51 2.15 -16.13 2.70
CA TYR A 51 0.78 -15.62 2.72
C TYR A 51 0.64 -14.37 1.86
N GLY A 52 -0.57 -14.18 1.37
CA GLY A 52 -1.01 -12.97 0.68
C GLY A 52 -2.17 -12.33 1.42
N ILE A 53 -2.28 -11.03 1.29
CA ILE A 53 -3.41 -10.26 1.78
C ILE A 53 -4.12 -9.56 0.62
N SER A 54 -5.39 -9.23 0.83
CA SER A 54 -6.18 -8.43 -0.10
C SER A 54 -7.24 -7.63 0.64
N PHE A 55 -7.61 -6.50 0.10
CA PHE A 55 -8.78 -5.73 0.55
C PHE A 55 -10.04 -6.10 -0.25
N ILE A 56 -9.92 -6.92 -1.30
CA ILE A 56 -10.98 -7.29 -2.24
C ILE A 56 -11.62 -8.62 -1.87
N SER A 57 -10.82 -9.71 -1.83
CA SER A 57 -11.31 -11.06 -1.55
C SER A 57 -10.20 -12.04 -1.17
N THR A 58 -10.57 -13.22 -0.64
CA THR A 58 -9.60 -14.30 -0.37
C THR A 58 -8.99 -14.84 -1.67
N GLU A 59 -9.77 -14.89 -2.75
CA GLU A 59 -9.25 -15.29 -4.06
C GLU A 59 -8.23 -14.31 -4.61
N GLN A 60 -8.45 -13.01 -4.40
CA GLN A 60 -7.46 -12.00 -4.76
C GLN A 60 -6.20 -12.09 -3.89
N ALA A 61 -6.34 -12.37 -2.59
CA ALA A 61 -5.21 -12.63 -1.70
C ALA A 61 -4.35 -13.81 -2.19
N ARG A 62 -4.99 -14.87 -2.71
CA ARG A 62 -4.29 -16.00 -3.33
C ARG A 62 -3.51 -15.57 -4.58
N LYS A 63 -4.12 -14.82 -5.48
CA LYS A 63 -3.46 -14.31 -6.69
C LYS A 63 -2.27 -13.42 -6.37
N ASN A 64 -2.42 -12.55 -5.37
CA ASN A 64 -1.33 -11.69 -4.90
C ASN A 64 -0.15 -12.53 -4.40
N LEU A 65 -0.42 -13.55 -3.58
CA LEU A 65 0.59 -14.48 -3.09
C LEU A 65 1.33 -15.20 -4.24
N GLU A 66 0.57 -15.78 -5.18
CA GLU A 66 1.13 -16.53 -6.31
C GLU A 66 2.00 -15.66 -7.21
N ARG A 67 1.63 -14.38 -7.40
CA ARG A 67 2.38 -13.41 -8.20
C ARG A 67 3.64 -12.92 -7.49
N GLU A 68 3.57 -12.60 -6.21
CA GLU A 68 4.61 -11.85 -5.50
C GLU A 68 5.58 -12.76 -4.74
N ILE A 69 5.07 -13.87 -4.19
CA ILE A 69 5.87 -14.81 -3.38
C ILE A 69 5.63 -16.23 -3.89
N ASN A 70 6.30 -16.59 -4.97
CA ASN A 70 6.14 -17.88 -5.64
C ASN A 70 7.04 -19.00 -5.09
N SER A 71 7.80 -18.74 -4.03
CA SER A 71 8.79 -19.67 -3.46
C SER A 71 8.84 -19.58 -1.94
N TYR A 72 9.32 -20.64 -1.30
CA TYR A 72 9.68 -20.67 0.12
C TYR A 72 11.18 -20.33 0.35
N ASP A 73 11.94 -20.06 -0.70
CA ASP A 73 13.32 -19.59 -0.60
C ASP A 73 13.37 -18.11 -0.20
N VAL A 74 13.46 -17.86 1.10
CA VAL A 74 13.54 -16.51 1.68
C VAL A 74 14.73 -15.73 1.11
N SER A 75 15.86 -16.39 0.81
CA SER A 75 17.03 -15.74 0.26
C SER A 75 16.81 -15.26 -1.18
N ALA A 76 16.06 -16.03 -1.98
CA ALA A 76 15.68 -15.63 -3.33
C ALA A 76 14.74 -14.42 -3.30
N ILE A 77 13.73 -14.45 -2.43
CA ILE A 77 12.77 -13.34 -2.27
C ILE A 77 13.50 -12.08 -1.78
N ALA A 78 14.41 -12.21 -0.81
CA ALA A 78 15.21 -11.10 -0.32
C ALA A 78 16.10 -10.47 -1.41
N ARG A 79 16.61 -11.27 -2.36
CA ARG A 79 17.36 -10.74 -3.51
C ARG A 79 16.46 -9.92 -4.45
N ILE A 80 15.27 -10.41 -4.72
CA ILE A 80 14.28 -9.68 -5.56
C ILE A 80 13.97 -8.32 -4.91
N GLY A 81 13.56 -8.31 -3.66
CA GLY A 81 13.25 -7.08 -2.94
C GLY A 81 14.44 -6.11 -2.86
N ARG A 82 15.67 -6.63 -2.68
CA ARG A 82 16.88 -5.80 -2.70
C ARG A 82 17.10 -5.13 -4.07
N ASN A 83 16.85 -5.85 -5.15
CA ASN A 83 17.01 -5.28 -6.49
C ASN A 83 15.97 -4.17 -6.74
N GLU A 84 14.71 -4.39 -6.39
CA GLU A 84 13.65 -3.38 -6.49
C GLU A 84 13.99 -2.12 -5.68
N TRP A 85 14.49 -2.29 -4.45
CA TRP A 85 14.94 -1.16 -3.63
C TRP A 85 16.17 -0.46 -4.20
N ASN A 86 17.13 -1.19 -4.76
CA ASN A 86 18.28 -0.58 -5.42
C ASN A 86 17.88 0.25 -6.65
N ASP A 87 16.90 -0.21 -7.42
CA ASP A 87 16.37 0.53 -8.56
C ASP A 87 15.65 1.81 -8.10
N ALA A 88 14.81 1.72 -7.07
CA ALA A 88 14.08 2.86 -6.53
C ALA A 88 15.03 3.92 -5.91
N LEU A 89 15.94 3.49 -5.04
CA LEU A 89 16.86 4.39 -4.34
C LEU A 89 18.00 4.89 -5.26
N GLY A 90 18.36 4.09 -6.27
CA GLY A 90 19.37 4.41 -7.26
C GLY A 90 19.02 5.56 -8.21
N LYS A 91 17.76 6.03 -8.19
CA LYS A 91 17.34 7.26 -8.90
C LYS A 91 18.14 8.49 -8.45
N ILE A 92 18.66 8.48 -7.22
CA ILE A 92 19.56 9.51 -6.71
C ILE A 92 20.87 8.85 -6.27
N GLN A 93 21.96 9.23 -6.92
CA GLN A 93 23.29 8.75 -6.59
C GLN A 93 24.09 9.86 -5.91
N VAL A 94 24.57 9.60 -4.70
CA VAL A 94 25.40 10.57 -3.95
C VAL A 94 26.85 10.12 -3.88
N SER A 95 27.77 11.06 -3.97
CA SER A 95 29.20 10.84 -3.83
C SER A 95 29.79 11.80 -2.82
N GLY A 96 30.93 11.44 -2.23
CA GLY A 96 31.55 12.22 -1.13
C GLY A 96 30.85 11.96 0.22
N GLY A 97 31.22 12.73 1.23
CA GLY A 97 30.76 12.55 2.60
C GLY A 97 31.31 11.27 3.27
N SER A 98 30.94 11.03 4.52
CA SER A 98 31.23 9.79 5.22
C SER A 98 30.23 8.68 4.87
N GLU A 99 30.56 7.43 5.17
CA GLU A 99 29.61 6.30 5.02
C GLU A 99 28.37 6.50 5.91
N ASN A 100 28.51 7.15 7.05
CA ASN A 100 27.40 7.49 7.92
C ASN A 100 26.44 8.49 7.24
N ASP A 101 26.99 9.52 6.58
CA ASP A 101 26.16 10.51 5.85
C ASP A 101 25.37 9.84 4.72
N LYS A 102 26.00 8.94 3.98
CA LYS A 102 25.33 8.14 2.92
C LYS A 102 24.24 7.24 3.51
N THR A 103 24.52 6.60 4.64
CA THR A 103 23.53 5.74 5.33
C THR A 103 22.31 6.57 5.76
N VAL A 104 22.52 7.74 6.34
CA VAL A 104 21.44 8.67 6.73
C VAL A 104 20.65 9.12 5.50
N PHE A 105 21.33 9.48 4.42
CA PHE A 105 20.69 9.91 3.18
C PHE A 105 19.79 8.82 2.60
N TYR A 106 20.33 7.62 2.37
CA TYR A 106 19.55 6.53 1.76
C TYR A 106 18.46 5.98 2.68
N THR A 107 18.67 5.99 4.00
CA THR A 107 17.61 5.66 4.95
C THR A 107 16.47 6.68 4.89
N SER A 108 16.78 7.96 4.77
CA SER A 108 15.77 9.02 4.62
C SER A 108 15.02 8.90 3.29
N LEU A 109 15.75 8.61 2.20
CA LEU A 109 15.13 8.39 0.89
C LEU A 109 14.22 7.15 0.89
N TYR A 110 14.65 6.03 1.51
CA TYR A 110 13.82 4.84 1.72
C TYR A 110 12.49 5.20 2.42
N ARG A 111 12.55 6.00 3.50
CA ARG A 111 11.35 6.43 4.23
C ARG A 111 10.39 7.27 3.40
N CYS A 112 10.85 7.96 2.37
CA CYS A 112 9.98 8.67 1.44
C CYS A 112 9.10 7.74 0.59
N TYR A 113 9.43 6.45 0.50
CA TYR A 113 8.65 5.44 -0.21
C TYR A 113 7.73 4.60 0.71
N GLU A 114 7.81 4.78 2.04
CA GLU A 114 6.94 4.03 2.97
C GLU A 114 5.46 4.40 2.81
N ARG A 115 5.18 5.62 2.33
CA ARG A 115 3.82 6.17 2.12
C ARG A 115 3.79 7.08 0.91
N PRO A 116 2.62 7.20 0.24
CA PRO A 116 1.40 6.43 0.40
C PRO A 116 1.52 4.98 -0.09
N VAL A 117 0.52 4.17 0.24
CA VAL A 117 0.45 2.74 -0.10
C VAL A 117 -0.44 2.53 -1.32
N ASN A 118 0.04 1.73 -2.28
CA ASN A 118 -0.74 1.30 -3.43
C ASN A 118 -1.74 0.22 -3.01
N LEU A 119 -3.03 0.45 -3.25
CA LEU A 119 -4.10 -0.53 -3.00
C LEU A 119 -4.66 -1.18 -4.28
N SER A 120 -4.10 -0.89 -5.45
CA SER A 120 -4.52 -1.56 -6.67
C SER A 120 -4.09 -3.02 -6.69
N GLU A 121 -5.03 -3.91 -6.99
CA GLU A 121 -4.88 -5.34 -7.05
C GLU A 121 -5.49 -5.83 -8.38
N ASP A 122 -4.65 -6.17 -9.37
CA ASP A 122 -5.05 -6.67 -10.69
C ASP A 122 -6.10 -5.79 -11.41
N GLY A 123 -5.88 -4.47 -11.42
CA GLY A 123 -6.76 -3.51 -12.10
C GLY A 123 -7.94 -3.02 -11.26
N LYS A 124 -8.03 -3.42 -9.99
CA LYS A 124 -9.09 -3.03 -9.06
C LYS A 124 -8.53 -2.55 -7.74
N TYR A 125 -9.32 -1.79 -7.00
CA TYR A 125 -9.00 -1.43 -5.62
C TYR A 125 -10.27 -1.36 -4.76
N TYR A 126 -10.13 -1.61 -3.47
CA TYR A 126 -11.15 -1.32 -2.48
C TYR A 126 -10.96 0.10 -1.95
N SER A 127 -12.00 0.91 -2.02
CA SER A 127 -12.02 2.23 -1.40
C SER A 127 -12.77 2.21 -0.07
N ALA A 128 -12.11 2.64 1.00
CA ALA A 128 -12.76 2.87 2.28
C ALA A 128 -13.53 4.20 2.34
N PHE A 129 -13.41 5.05 1.31
CA PHE A 129 -14.07 6.35 1.24
C PHE A 129 -15.55 6.25 0.86
N ASP A 130 -15.93 5.17 0.16
CA ASP A 130 -17.35 4.84 -0.14
C ASP A 130 -17.71 3.36 0.14
N GLY A 131 -16.75 2.56 0.60
CA GLY A 131 -16.96 1.15 0.95
C GLY A 131 -17.11 0.21 -0.24
N LYS A 132 -16.65 0.60 -1.43
CA LYS A 132 -16.83 -0.17 -2.68
C LYS A 132 -15.52 -0.60 -3.31
N ILE A 133 -15.63 -1.60 -4.19
CA ILE A 133 -14.55 -1.99 -5.10
C ILE A 133 -14.74 -1.24 -6.41
N HIS A 134 -13.65 -0.68 -6.93
CA HIS A 134 -13.61 0.07 -8.18
C HIS A 134 -12.59 -0.53 -9.13
N GLU A 135 -12.79 -0.31 -10.45
CA GLU A 135 -11.74 -0.50 -11.46
C GLU A 135 -10.75 0.68 -11.34
N ASP A 136 -9.45 0.41 -11.45
CA ASP A 136 -8.41 1.45 -11.34
C ASP A 136 -8.17 2.19 -12.66
N GLY A 137 -8.73 1.69 -13.77
CA GLY A 137 -8.60 2.31 -15.09
C GLY A 137 -7.16 2.34 -15.62
N GLY A 138 -6.29 1.46 -15.12
CA GLY A 138 -4.88 1.39 -15.49
C GLY A 138 -4.00 2.40 -14.75
N ARG A 139 -4.52 3.01 -13.67
CA ARG A 139 -3.77 3.89 -12.77
C ARG A 139 -3.90 3.40 -11.34
N SER A 140 -2.77 3.27 -10.66
CA SER A 140 -2.75 2.81 -9.28
C SER A 140 -3.50 3.76 -8.34
N PHE A 141 -4.30 3.18 -7.44
CA PHE A 141 -4.95 3.92 -6.36
C PHE A 141 -4.09 3.89 -5.10
N TYR A 142 -3.69 5.05 -4.65
CA TYR A 142 -2.85 5.24 -3.47
C TYR A 142 -3.63 5.83 -2.31
N THR A 143 -3.38 5.34 -1.09
CA THR A 143 -3.93 5.87 0.16
C THR A 143 -2.90 5.75 1.29
N ASP A 144 -3.30 6.02 2.52
CA ASP A 144 -2.41 6.01 3.70
C ASP A 144 -1.31 7.05 3.58
N ASP A 145 -1.70 8.25 3.15
CA ASP A 145 -0.78 9.38 3.04
C ASP A 145 -1.03 10.39 4.17
N TRP A 146 -0.01 10.65 4.91
CA TRP A 146 -0.02 11.66 5.96
C TRP A 146 0.35 13.01 5.35
N ILE A 147 -0.59 13.57 4.60
CA ILE A 147 -0.35 14.73 3.73
C ILE A 147 0.19 15.93 4.52
N TRP A 148 -0.18 16.07 5.80
CA TRP A 148 0.38 17.09 6.69
C TRP A 148 1.90 16.99 6.84
N ASP A 149 2.43 15.77 6.81
CA ASP A 149 3.86 15.46 6.90
C ASP A 149 4.53 15.53 5.52
N THR A 150 3.90 14.93 4.50
CA THR A 150 4.52 14.63 3.20
C THR A 150 4.52 15.81 2.23
N TYR A 151 3.56 16.74 2.34
CA TYR A 151 3.40 17.83 1.37
C TYR A 151 4.61 18.75 1.26
N ARG A 152 5.40 18.90 2.33
CA ARG A 152 6.52 19.86 2.40
C ARG A 152 7.72 19.44 1.56
N ALA A 153 8.04 18.15 1.57
CA ALA A 153 9.26 17.66 0.94
C ALA A 153 9.07 16.39 0.14
N THR A 154 8.29 15.42 0.60
CA THR A 154 8.15 14.11 -0.05
C THR A 154 7.46 14.23 -1.41
N HIS A 155 6.32 14.91 -1.51
CA HIS A 155 5.66 15.19 -2.78
C HIS A 155 6.51 16.05 -3.73
N PRO A 156 7.10 17.18 -3.28
CA PRO A 156 8.04 17.92 -4.09
C PRO A 156 9.23 17.12 -4.60
N LEU A 157 9.77 16.18 -3.81
CA LEU A 157 10.84 15.28 -4.23
C LEU A 157 10.34 14.30 -5.31
N ARG A 158 9.17 13.67 -5.12
CA ARG A 158 8.58 12.77 -6.12
C ARG A 158 8.37 13.44 -7.47
N ILE A 159 7.93 14.69 -7.49
CA ILE A 159 7.80 15.45 -8.73
C ILE A 159 9.12 15.50 -9.51
N LEU A 160 10.26 15.50 -8.83
CA LEU A 160 11.57 15.52 -9.46
C LEU A 160 12.02 14.15 -9.97
N ILE A 161 11.76 13.08 -9.21
CA ILE A 161 12.35 11.75 -9.45
C ILE A 161 11.34 10.71 -9.94
N ASP A 162 10.02 10.95 -9.79
CA ASP A 162 8.96 9.98 -10.08
C ASP A 162 7.60 10.65 -10.36
N LYS A 163 7.53 11.39 -11.47
CA LYS A 163 6.32 12.16 -11.83
C LYS A 163 5.09 11.31 -12.08
N GLU A 164 5.27 10.11 -12.61
CA GLU A 164 4.15 9.20 -12.90
C GLU A 164 3.48 8.77 -11.61
N HIS A 165 4.27 8.31 -10.63
CA HIS A 165 3.79 7.95 -9.31
C HIS A 165 3.08 9.11 -8.61
N GLU A 166 3.66 10.32 -8.64
CA GLU A 166 3.03 11.51 -8.08
C GLU A 166 1.71 11.86 -8.79
N THR A 167 1.62 11.64 -10.09
CA THR A 167 0.39 11.85 -10.85
C THR A 167 -0.71 10.89 -10.41
N ASP A 168 -0.39 9.62 -10.15
CA ASP A 168 -1.34 8.63 -9.68
C ASP A 168 -1.81 8.91 -8.25
N ILE A 169 -0.92 9.43 -7.39
CA ILE A 169 -1.28 9.88 -6.04
C ILE A 169 -2.28 11.04 -6.11
N ILE A 170 -2.03 12.05 -6.95
CA ILE A 170 -2.96 13.18 -7.12
C ILE A 170 -4.31 12.71 -7.65
N ASN A 171 -4.33 11.83 -8.66
CA ASN A 171 -5.58 11.23 -9.14
C ASN A 171 -6.32 10.48 -8.04
N SER A 172 -5.59 9.80 -7.16
CA SER A 172 -6.19 9.12 -6.01
C SER A 172 -6.88 10.10 -5.06
N TYR A 173 -6.29 11.29 -4.80
CA TYR A 173 -6.96 12.33 -3.99
C TYR A 173 -8.26 12.81 -4.63
N LEU A 174 -8.28 12.99 -5.96
CA LEU A 174 -9.50 13.38 -6.68
C LEU A 174 -10.58 12.29 -6.62
N LEU A 175 -10.18 11.03 -6.73
CA LEU A 175 -11.09 9.90 -6.55
C LEU A 175 -11.65 9.84 -5.13
N MET A 176 -10.82 10.04 -4.11
CA MET A 176 -11.25 10.09 -2.71
C MET A 176 -12.27 11.21 -2.49
N ALA A 177 -12.03 12.40 -3.02
CA ALA A 177 -12.95 13.53 -2.93
C ALA A 177 -14.34 13.19 -3.51
N GLN A 178 -14.37 12.54 -4.68
CA GLN A 178 -15.61 12.11 -5.32
C GLN A 178 -16.31 10.99 -4.51
N GLN A 179 -15.56 10.01 -4.04
CA GLN A 179 -16.09 8.84 -3.32
C GLN A 179 -16.63 9.20 -1.94
N MET A 180 -16.06 10.18 -1.27
CA MET A 180 -16.63 10.73 -0.02
C MET A 180 -17.96 11.44 -0.20
N GLY A 181 -18.33 11.80 -1.44
CA GLY A 181 -19.57 12.50 -1.75
C GLY A 181 -19.61 13.97 -1.31
N THR A 182 -18.54 14.47 -0.69
CA THR A 182 -18.42 15.88 -0.27
C THR A 182 -17.72 16.73 -1.31
N ASN A 183 -17.05 16.09 -2.25
CA ASN A 183 -16.18 16.71 -3.24
C ASN A 183 -15.07 17.59 -2.63
N TRP A 184 -14.63 17.27 -1.43
CA TRP A 184 -13.51 17.95 -0.76
C TRP A 184 -12.26 17.10 -0.83
N MET A 185 -11.10 17.75 -0.99
CA MET A 185 -9.81 17.05 -0.92
C MET A 185 -9.66 16.31 0.41
N PRO A 186 -9.03 15.13 0.39
CA PRO A 186 -8.74 14.41 1.63
C PRO A 186 -7.79 15.23 2.51
N THR A 187 -7.95 15.09 3.81
CA THR A 187 -7.11 15.78 4.80
C THR A 187 -6.04 14.87 5.39
N PHE A 188 -6.42 13.64 5.72
CA PHE A 188 -5.51 12.63 6.28
C PHE A 188 -6.00 11.23 5.87
N PRO A 189 -5.81 10.86 4.58
CA PRO A 189 -6.28 9.59 4.06
C PRO A 189 -5.52 8.43 4.70
N GLU A 190 -6.28 7.44 5.16
CA GLU A 190 -5.79 6.18 5.68
C GLU A 190 -6.46 5.01 4.92
N VAL A 191 -5.96 3.80 5.12
CA VAL A 191 -6.56 2.58 4.54
C VAL A 191 -8.03 2.40 4.97
N THR A 192 -8.44 3.04 6.06
CA THR A 192 -9.79 2.99 6.62
C THR A 192 -10.68 4.17 6.24
N GLY A 193 -10.21 5.08 5.40
CA GLY A 193 -10.88 6.31 4.98
C GLY A 193 -10.17 7.58 5.45
N ASP A 194 -10.76 8.74 5.24
CA ASP A 194 -10.17 9.99 5.75
C ASP A 194 -10.41 10.14 7.25
N SER A 195 -9.34 10.03 8.04
CA SER A 195 -9.43 10.14 9.50
C SER A 195 -9.59 11.57 10.00
N ARG A 196 -9.35 12.57 9.17
CA ARG A 196 -9.45 14.01 9.49
C ARG A 196 -8.70 14.42 10.77
N ARG A 197 -7.62 13.71 11.09
CA ARG A 197 -6.83 13.97 12.31
C ARG A 197 -6.14 15.31 12.31
N MET A 198 -5.83 15.84 11.11
CA MET A 198 -5.12 17.09 10.94
C MET A 198 -5.98 18.08 10.17
N ASN A 199 -5.99 19.32 10.61
CA ASN A 199 -6.56 20.43 9.84
C ASN A 199 -5.66 20.71 8.66
N SER A 200 -6.19 20.59 7.44
CA SER A 200 -5.35 20.94 6.33
C SER A 200 -6.02 21.09 4.98
N ASN A 201 -5.47 21.97 4.19
CA ASN A 201 -5.58 22.03 2.75
C ASN A 201 -4.30 21.56 2.06
N HIS A 202 -3.56 20.64 2.66
CA HIS A 202 -2.24 20.25 2.16
C HIS A 202 -2.32 19.47 0.86
N ALA A 203 -3.39 18.71 0.63
CA ALA A 203 -3.65 18.09 -0.67
C ALA A 203 -3.77 19.15 -1.79
N VAL A 204 -4.43 20.26 -1.51
CA VAL A 204 -4.51 21.40 -2.44
C VAL A 204 -3.12 21.98 -2.72
N ALA A 205 -2.30 22.16 -1.67
CA ALA A 205 -0.92 22.64 -1.83
C ALA A 205 -0.09 21.70 -2.71
N THR A 206 -0.21 20.37 -2.49
CA THR A 206 0.45 19.33 -3.29
C THR A 206 0.05 19.40 -4.76
N VAL A 207 -1.26 19.51 -5.05
CA VAL A 207 -1.77 19.61 -6.41
C VAL A 207 -1.27 20.86 -7.13
N ILE A 208 -1.30 22.02 -6.45
CA ILE A 208 -0.85 23.29 -7.03
C ILE A 208 0.65 23.27 -7.29
N ASP A 209 1.45 22.74 -6.36
CA ASP A 209 2.90 22.62 -6.53
C ASP A 209 3.24 21.73 -7.72
N ALA A 210 2.59 20.56 -7.82
CA ALA A 210 2.75 19.64 -8.93
C ALA A 210 2.38 20.28 -10.27
N TRP A 211 1.25 20.98 -10.33
CA TRP A 211 0.81 21.69 -11.55
C TRP A 211 1.83 22.75 -11.98
N ARG A 212 2.31 23.57 -11.05
CA ARG A 212 3.30 24.61 -11.32
C ARG A 212 4.64 24.05 -11.79
N LYS A 213 5.01 22.87 -11.33
CA LYS A 213 6.23 22.15 -11.75
C LYS A 213 6.04 21.32 -13.03
N GLY A 214 4.90 21.44 -13.70
CA GLY A 214 4.67 20.83 -15.01
C GLY A 214 4.15 19.39 -14.94
N VAL A 215 3.68 18.91 -13.80
CA VAL A 215 2.95 17.65 -13.73
C VAL A 215 1.60 17.83 -14.43
N ARG A 216 1.25 16.89 -15.28
CA ARG A 216 -0.01 16.84 -16.01
C ARG A 216 -0.55 15.41 -15.89
N GLY A 217 -1.74 15.14 -16.42
CA GLY A 217 -2.31 13.79 -16.35
C GLY A 217 -3.32 13.63 -15.20
N PHE A 218 -3.72 14.73 -14.58
CA PHE A 218 -4.87 14.82 -13.69
C PHE A 218 -5.82 15.96 -14.12
N ASP A 219 -7.07 15.87 -13.70
CA ASP A 219 -8.11 16.82 -14.04
C ASP A 219 -8.03 18.07 -13.13
N LEU A 220 -7.53 19.17 -13.69
CA LEU A 220 -7.34 20.41 -12.94
C LEU A 220 -8.66 21.06 -12.52
N GLU A 221 -9.74 20.94 -13.32
CA GLU A 221 -11.04 21.50 -12.96
C GLU A 221 -11.64 20.76 -11.78
N LYS A 222 -11.60 19.43 -11.80
CA LYS A 222 -11.99 18.63 -10.62
C LYS A 222 -11.15 18.95 -9.40
N ALA A 223 -9.84 19.15 -9.58
CA ALA A 223 -8.97 19.56 -8.48
C ALA A 223 -9.36 20.92 -7.90
N TYR A 224 -9.72 21.89 -8.75
CA TYR A 224 -10.19 23.19 -8.34
C TYR A 224 -11.53 23.11 -7.60
N GLU A 225 -12.49 22.33 -8.12
CA GLU A 225 -13.77 22.12 -7.46
C GLU A 225 -13.64 21.44 -6.10
N ALA A 226 -12.69 20.52 -5.95
CA ALA A 226 -12.41 19.84 -4.69
C ALA A 226 -11.60 20.70 -3.69
N ALA A 227 -11.02 21.79 -4.13
CA ALA A 227 -10.24 22.73 -3.32
C ALA A 227 -11.09 23.90 -2.76
N ARG A 228 -12.25 24.15 -3.33
CA ARG A 228 -13.12 25.28 -3.04
C ARG A 228 -14.26 24.89 -2.11
#